data_1e98fa487d483ec94518aa993e28f55d
#
_entry.id   1e98fa487d483ec94518aa993e28f55d
#
_cell.length_a   1.000
_cell.length_b   1.000
_cell.length_c   1.000
_cell.angle_alpha   90.00
_cell.angle_beta   90.00
_cell.angle_gamma   90.00
#
_symmetry.space_group_name_H-M   'P 1'
#
loop_
_entity.id
_entity.type
_entity.pdbx_description
1 polymer ?
#
loop_
_entity_poly.entity_id
_entity_poly.type
_entity_poly.pdbx_seq_one_letter_code
_entity_poly.pdbx_strand_id
1 'polypeptide(L)'
;YLIMIQTESRLSIADNSGAKEVLCIKVLGGSKRKYASVGDTIVVTIKEAMPRGKVKKGTVHKAVIVRTRKELKRSDGSTIKFDSNAAVLINAQGEPVGTRIFGPVCRELRTRNQMKIISLAPEVL
;
A
#
# COMPACT_ATOMS: atom_id res chain seq x y z
N TYR A 1 17.28 -8.02 8.86
CA TYR A 1 16.12 -8.90 8.71
C TYR A 1 14.97 -8.16 8.04
N LEU A 2 14.07 -8.94 7.46
CA LEU A 2 12.90 -8.38 6.82
C LEU A 2 11.91 -7.91 7.86
N ILE A 3 11.39 -6.72 7.65
CA ILE A 3 10.49 -6.12 8.60
C ILE A 3 9.21 -5.70 7.91
N MET A 4 8.18 -5.58 8.71
CA MET A 4 6.93 -4.99 8.27
C MET A 4 7.15 -3.50 8.01
N ILE A 5 6.21 -2.88 7.33
CA ILE A 5 6.28 -1.45 7.05
C ILE A 5 6.20 -0.66 8.35
N GLN A 6 7.09 0.29 8.50
CA GLN A 6 7.14 1.17 9.68
C GLN A 6 7.41 2.59 9.22
N THR A 7 7.46 3.54 10.16
CA THR A 7 7.82 4.91 9.84
C THR A 7 9.19 4.95 9.16
N GLU A 8 9.33 5.83 8.19
CA GLU A 8 10.53 5.99 7.34
C GLU A 8 10.76 4.85 6.36
N SER A 9 9.88 3.86 6.28
CA SER A 9 9.94 2.85 5.21
C SER A 9 9.56 3.47 3.88
N ARG A 10 10.31 3.12 2.84
CA ARG A 10 10.00 3.55 1.48
C ARG A 10 9.23 2.46 0.75
N LEU A 11 8.21 2.89 -0.01
CA LEU A 11 7.37 1.98 -0.78
C LEU A 11 7.21 2.51 -2.19
N SER A 12 7.04 1.59 -3.13
CA SER A 12 6.62 1.97 -4.47
C SER A 12 5.10 2.09 -4.50
N ILE A 13 4.58 2.84 -5.45
CA ILE A 13 3.14 3.00 -5.63
C ILE A 13 2.71 2.13 -6.80
N ALA A 14 1.70 1.31 -6.57
CA ALA A 14 1.24 0.31 -7.53
C ALA A 14 0.05 0.77 -8.38
N ASP A 15 -0.27 2.07 -8.36
CA ASP A 15 -1.39 2.57 -9.14
C ASP A 15 -0.97 3.65 -10.14
N ASN A 16 -1.92 4.13 -10.93
CA ASN A 16 -1.69 5.15 -11.95
C ASN A 16 -2.00 6.56 -11.47
N SER A 17 -1.92 6.80 -10.16
CA SER A 17 -2.15 8.14 -9.60
C SER A 17 -1.05 9.14 -9.94
N GLY A 18 0.10 8.65 -10.40
CA GLY A 18 1.24 9.49 -10.73
C GLY A 18 2.35 9.45 -9.71
N ALA A 19 2.11 8.96 -8.51
CA ALA A 19 3.15 8.78 -7.52
C ALA A 19 4.01 7.57 -7.88
N LYS A 20 5.32 7.67 -7.68
CA LYS A 20 6.25 6.57 -7.94
C LYS A 20 6.78 5.98 -6.66
N GLU A 21 7.22 6.82 -5.73
CA GLU A 21 7.81 6.39 -4.47
C GLU A 21 7.29 7.26 -3.34
N VAL A 22 6.99 6.63 -2.23
CA VAL A 22 6.49 7.31 -1.02
C VAL A 22 7.27 6.87 0.20
N LEU A 23 7.23 7.71 1.23
CA LEU A 23 7.84 7.44 2.52
C LEU A 23 6.74 7.33 3.56
N CYS A 24 6.71 6.24 4.31
CA CYS A 24 5.75 6.07 5.39
C CYS A 24 6.12 6.98 6.56
N ILE A 25 5.20 7.85 6.97
CA ILE A 25 5.43 8.76 8.09
C ILE A 25 4.64 8.38 9.33
N LYS A 26 3.58 7.59 9.19
CA LYS A 26 2.79 7.12 10.33
C LYS A 26 2.00 5.86 9.97
N VAL A 27 1.90 4.95 10.93
CA VAL A 27 1.04 3.77 10.81
C VAL A 27 -0.24 4.04 11.58
N LEU A 28 -1.38 3.94 10.92
CA LEU A 28 -2.68 4.15 11.52
C LEU A 28 -3.21 2.87 12.16
N GLY A 29 -4.16 2.99 13.07
CA GLY A 29 -4.81 1.84 13.70
C GLY A 29 -4.57 1.71 15.20
N GLY A 30 -3.99 2.72 15.84
CA GLY A 30 -3.79 2.72 17.27
C GLY A 30 -2.62 3.61 17.67
N SER A 31 -2.69 4.19 18.87
CA SER A 31 -1.70 5.16 19.33
C SER A 31 -0.29 4.59 19.50
N LYS A 32 -0.17 3.27 19.70
CA LYS A 32 1.12 2.61 19.89
C LYS A 32 1.50 1.69 18.73
N ARG A 33 0.78 1.76 17.64
CA ARG A 33 1.06 0.89 16.51
C ARG A 33 2.32 1.33 15.79
N LYS A 34 3.29 0.43 15.66
CA LYS A 34 4.59 0.72 15.06
C LYS A 34 4.76 0.14 13.66
N TYR A 35 4.04 -0.94 13.35
CA TYR A 35 4.26 -1.70 12.12
C TYR A 35 2.96 -1.91 11.37
N ALA A 36 3.05 -1.93 10.06
CA ALA A 36 1.93 -2.18 9.18
C ALA A 36 2.21 -3.36 8.27
N SER A 37 1.17 -4.06 7.86
CA SER A 37 1.24 -5.17 6.92
C SER A 37 0.19 -4.97 5.84
N VAL A 38 -0.04 -6.00 5.01
CA VAL A 38 -1.02 -5.93 3.93
C VAL A 38 -2.41 -5.58 4.47
N GLY A 39 -3.06 -4.63 3.82
CA GLY A 39 -4.39 -4.18 4.20
C GLY A 39 -4.41 -3.06 5.23
N ASP A 40 -3.29 -2.74 5.83
CA ASP A 40 -3.21 -1.64 6.79
C ASP A 40 -3.11 -0.30 6.07
N THR A 41 -3.69 0.72 6.70
CA THR A 41 -3.63 2.09 6.18
C THR A 41 -2.47 2.83 6.85
N ILE A 42 -1.70 3.52 6.03
CA ILE A 42 -0.58 4.34 6.52
C ILE A 42 -0.69 5.74 5.96
N VAL A 43 0.00 6.67 6.58
CA VAL A 43 0.16 8.04 6.08
C VAL A 43 1.53 8.11 5.42
N VAL A 44 1.56 8.61 4.20
CA VAL A 44 2.79 8.69 3.40
C VAL A 44 3.00 10.09 2.86
N THR A 45 4.27 10.40 2.58
CA THR A 45 4.61 11.60 1.83
C THR A 45 5.19 11.19 0.48
N ILE A 46 4.82 11.90 -0.58
CA ILE A 46 5.24 11.57 -1.93
C ILE A 46 6.69 12.04 -2.14
N LYS A 47 7.60 11.12 -2.41
CA LYS A 47 9.02 11.44 -2.66
C LYS A 47 9.35 11.57 -4.13
N GLU A 48 8.67 10.80 -4.99
CA GLU A 48 8.79 10.91 -6.43
C GLU A 48 7.42 10.81 -7.05
N ALA A 49 7.14 11.67 -8.02
CA ALA A 49 5.87 11.67 -8.74
C ALA A 49 6.09 12.13 -10.18
N MET A 50 5.19 11.71 -11.06
CA MET A 50 5.18 12.18 -12.44
C MET A 50 4.73 13.64 -12.47
N PRO A 51 5.32 14.48 -13.34
CA PRO A 51 4.99 15.91 -13.37
C PRO A 51 3.52 16.22 -13.60
N ARG A 52 2.81 15.36 -14.34
CA ARG A 52 1.40 15.55 -14.67
C ARG A 52 0.47 14.57 -13.98
N GLY A 53 0.93 13.95 -12.89
CA GLY A 53 0.11 13.03 -12.14
C GLY A 53 -0.96 13.72 -11.30
N LYS A 54 -1.88 12.91 -10.76
CA LYS A 54 -2.94 13.41 -9.88
C LYS A 54 -2.42 13.89 -8.54
N VAL A 55 -1.22 13.43 -8.15
CA VAL A 55 -0.59 13.80 -6.89
C VAL A 55 0.76 14.44 -7.18
N LYS A 56 1.22 15.29 -6.26
CA LYS A 56 2.45 16.03 -6.42
C LYS A 56 3.47 15.64 -5.37
N LYS A 57 4.75 15.75 -5.73
CA LYS A 57 5.87 15.52 -4.82
C LYS A 57 5.75 16.41 -3.59
N GLY A 58 6.02 15.85 -2.43
CA GLY A 58 6.00 16.57 -1.17
C GLY A 58 4.65 16.63 -0.48
N THR A 59 3.58 16.17 -1.13
CA THR A 59 2.26 16.16 -0.51
C THR A 59 2.09 14.92 0.38
N VAL A 60 1.14 14.99 1.31
CA VAL A 60 0.86 13.94 2.27
C VAL A 60 -0.48 13.28 1.93
N HIS A 61 -0.48 11.96 1.90
CA HIS A 61 -1.66 11.19 1.54
C HIS A 61 -1.78 9.95 2.41
N LYS A 62 -2.96 9.32 2.40
CA LYS A 62 -3.15 8.00 2.99
C LYS A 62 -2.96 6.95 1.92
N ALA A 63 -2.49 5.79 2.33
CA ALA A 63 -2.26 4.67 1.42
C ALA A 63 -2.57 3.35 2.11
N VAL A 64 -2.93 2.34 1.32
CA VAL A 64 -3.17 0.99 1.79
C VAL A 64 -2.07 0.09 1.22
N ILE A 65 -1.44 -0.70 2.07
CA ILE A 65 -0.39 -1.63 1.65
C ILE A 65 -1.02 -2.81 0.93
N VAL A 66 -0.57 -3.06 -0.30
CA VAL A 66 -1.15 -4.13 -1.13
C VAL A 66 -0.24 -5.35 -1.25
N ARG A 67 1.07 -5.19 -1.05
CA ARG A 67 2.00 -6.31 -1.03
C ARG A 67 3.26 -5.93 -0.24
N THR A 68 3.90 -6.93 0.36
CA THR A 68 5.09 -6.71 1.18
C THR A 68 6.16 -7.75 0.85
N ARG A 69 7.41 -7.39 1.12
CA ARG A 69 8.54 -8.33 1.03
C ARG A 69 8.54 -9.32 2.19
N LYS A 70 7.97 -8.92 3.34
CA LYS A 70 7.86 -9.82 4.48
C LYS A 70 6.85 -10.91 4.18
N GLU A 71 7.18 -12.13 4.55
CA GLU A 71 6.29 -13.27 4.39
C GLU A 71 4.99 -13.07 5.16
N LEU A 72 3.88 -13.38 4.51
CA LEU A 72 2.57 -13.39 5.13
C LEU A 72 2.11 -14.84 5.25
N LYS A 73 1.91 -15.30 6.48
CA LYS A 73 1.43 -16.66 6.74
C LYS A 73 -0.09 -16.68 6.63
N ARG A 74 -0.60 -17.67 5.93
CA ARG A 74 -2.04 -17.86 5.76
C ARG A 74 -2.55 -18.98 6.64
N SER A 75 -3.84 -18.98 6.88
CA SER A 75 -4.49 -19.96 7.76
C SER A 75 -4.37 -21.40 7.25
N ASP A 76 -4.17 -21.60 5.95
CA ASP A 76 -4.02 -22.92 5.36
C ASP A 76 -2.57 -23.46 5.45
N GLY A 77 -1.68 -22.72 6.09
CA GLY A 77 -0.28 -23.10 6.22
C GLY A 77 0.63 -22.61 5.12
N SER A 78 0.10 -22.04 4.06
CA SER A 78 0.91 -21.49 2.98
C SER A 78 1.46 -20.11 3.37
N THR A 79 2.50 -19.68 2.68
CA THR A 79 3.06 -18.33 2.85
C THR A 79 3.13 -17.66 1.50
N ILE A 80 3.01 -16.33 1.52
CA ILE A 80 3.19 -15.52 0.32
C ILE A 80 4.12 -14.36 0.64
N LYS A 81 5.00 -14.04 -0.30
CA LYS A 81 5.85 -12.85 -0.22
C LYS A 81 6.07 -12.31 -1.62
N PHE A 82 6.38 -11.02 -1.68
CA PHE A 82 6.58 -10.32 -2.94
C PHE A 82 8.00 -9.75 -2.98
N ASP A 83 8.43 -9.31 -4.14
CA ASP A 83 9.78 -8.77 -4.34
C ASP A 83 9.94 -7.37 -3.77
N SER A 84 8.85 -6.66 -3.58
CA SER A 84 8.90 -5.28 -3.09
C SER A 84 7.70 -4.94 -2.24
N ASN A 85 7.84 -3.89 -1.45
CA ASN A 85 6.73 -3.31 -0.71
C ASN A 85 6.02 -2.31 -1.62
N ALA A 86 4.70 -2.40 -1.71
CA ALA A 86 3.93 -1.49 -2.54
C ALA A 86 2.62 -1.12 -1.87
N ALA A 87 2.15 0.08 -2.19
CA ALA A 87 0.93 0.64 -1.64
C ALA A 87 0.11 1.29 -2.75
N VAL A 88 -1.16 1.53 -2.45
CA VAL A 88 -2.08 2.23 -3.33
C VAL A 88 -2.60 3.44 -2.58
N LEU A 89 -2.57 4.61 -3.20
CA LEU A 89 -3.07 5.83 -2.57
C LEU A 89 -4.58 5.81 -2.49
N ILE A 90 -5.10 6.30 -1.37
CA ILE A 90 -6.54 6.43 -1.16
C ILE A 90 -6.88 7.87 -0.77
N ASN A 91 -8.13 8.26 -1.01
CA ASN A 91 -8.61 9.59 -0.64
C ASN A 91 -9.21 9.57 0.77
N ALA A 92 -9.80 10.70 1.18
CA ALA A 92 -10.39 10.83 2.52
C ALA A 92 -11.56 9.89 2.74
N GLN A 93 -12.24 9.46 1.69
CA GLN A 93 -13.35 8.51 1.76
C GLN A 93 -12.89 7.05 1.76
N GLY A 94 -11.59 6.80 1.68
CA GLY A 94 -11.04 5.46 1.63
C GLY A 94 -11.06 4.81 0.24
N GLU A 95 -11.32 5.58 -0.80
CA GLU A 95 -11.36 5.08 -2.16
C GLU A 95 -10.03 5.28 -2.87
N PRO A 96 -9.64 4.36 -3.80
CA PRO A 96 -8.41 4.54 -4.56
C PRO A 96 -8.40 5.84 -5.36
N VAL A 97 -7.30 6.54 -5.33
CA VAL A 97 -7.10 7.76 -6.13
C VAL A 97 -6.94 7.40 -7.60
N GLY A 98 -6.17 6.34 -7.87
CA GLY A 98 -5.97 5.88 -9.23
C GLY A 98 -7.14 5.05 -9.74
N THR A 99 -7.16 4.83 -11.04
CA THR A 99 -8.19 4.02 -11.70
C THR A 99 -7.68 2.63 -12.07
N ARG A 100 -6.39 2.36 -11.86
CA ARG A 100 -5.75 1.14 -12.29
C ARG A 100 -4.64 0.76 -11.32
N ILE A 101 -4.48 -0.54 -11.07
CA ILE A 101 -3.42 -1.05 -10.21
C ILE A 101 -2.48 -1.91 -11.04
N PHE A 102 -1.18 -1.76 -10.82
CA PHE A 102 -0.14 -2.50 -11.52
C PHE A 102 0.39 -3.64 -10.64
N GLY A 103 0.50 -4.83 -11.22
CA GLY A 103 1.02 -5.98 -10.54
C GLY A 103 0.01 -6.63 -9.60
N PRO A 104 0.42 -7.74 -8.95
CA PRO A 104 -0.48 -8.49 -8.08
C PRO A 104 -0.71 -7.80 -6.73
N VAL A 105 -1.84 -8.10 -6.11
CA VAL A 105 -2.15 -7.69 -4.75
C VAL A 105 -2.51 -8.93 -3.94
N CYS A 106 -2.36 -8.85 -2.60
CA CYS A 106 -2.73 -9.93 -1.72
C CYS A 106 -4.24 -10.03 -1.56
N ARG A 107 -4.77 -11.24 -1.55
CA ARG A 107 -6.21 -11.44 -1.33
C ARG A 107 -6.65 -11.10 0.09
N GLU A 108 -5.72 -10.95 1.03
CA GLU A 108 -6.02 -10.50 2.40
C GLU A 108 -6.67 -9.13 2.45
N LEU A 109 -6.57 -8.34 1.39
CA LEU A 109 -7.28 -7.05 1.30
C LEU A 109 -8.79 -7.24 1.39
N ARG A 110 -9.31 -8.40 1.01
CA ARG A 110 -10.73 -8.70 1.08
C ARG A 110 -11.24 -8.70 2.51
N THR A 111 -10.46 -9.23 3.44
CA THR A 111 -10.81 -9.27 4.86
C THR A 111 -10.64 -7.92 5.54
N ARG A 112 -9.94 -6.97 4.89
CA ARG A 112 -9.72 -5.62 5.40
C ARG A 112 -10.64 -4.60 4.75
N ASN A 113 -11.72 -5.05 4.09
CA ASN A 113 -12.71 -4.20 3.45
C ASN A 113 -12.16 -3.32 2.33
N GLN A 114 -11.15 -3.82 1.61
CA GLN A 114 -10.52 -3.09 0.51
C GLN A 114 -10.97 -3.66 -0.85
N MET A 115 -12.26 -3.91 -0.99
CA MET A 115 -12.81 -4.51 -2.21
C MET A 115 -12.63 -3.66 -3.45
N LYS A 116 -12.63 -2.34 -3.30
CA LYS A 116 -12.42 -1.44 -4.44
C LYS A 116 -11.02 -1.58 -5.03
N ILE A 117 -10.02 -1.79 -4.17
CA ILE A 117 -8.65 -2.03 -4.60
C ILE A 117 -8.57 -3.37 -5.33
N ILE A 118 -9.18 -4.41 -4.78
CA ILE A 118 -9.20 -5.74 -5.40
C ILE A 118 -9.84 -5.68 -6.78
N SER A 119 -10.92 -4.93 -6.94
CA SER A 119 -11.62 -4.84 -8.22
C SER A 119 -10.79 -4.16 -9.31
N LEU A 120 -9.82 -3.34 -8.94
CA LEU A 120 -8.94 -2.67 -9.89
C LEU A 120 -7.67 -3.44 -10.19
N ALA A 121 -7.36 -4.46 -9.40
CA ALA A 121 -6.12 -5.21 -9.53
C ALA A 121 -6.19 -6.21 -10.69
N PRO A 122 -5.11 -6.35 -11.48
CA PRO A 122 -5.09 -7.33 -12.57
C PRO A 122 -4.95 -8.76 -12.07
N GLU A 123 -4.41 -8.94 -10.88
CA GLU A 123 -4.17 -10.27 -10.31
C GLU A 123 -4.25 -10.19 -8.79
N VAL A 124 -4.94 -11.16 -8.20
CA VAL A 124 -5.08 -11.24 -6.74
C VAL A 124 -4.48 -12.58 -6.29
N LEU A 125 -3.43 -12.52 -5.53
CA LEU A 125 -2.72 -13.68 -5.00
C LEU A 125 -2.96 -13.79 -3.50
#